data_39cc9a5df4750a092d404ba519484f95
#
_entry.id   39cc9a5df4750a092d404ba519484f95
#
_cell.length_a   1.000
_cell.length_b   1.000
_cell.length_c   1.000
_cell.angle_alpha   90.00
_cell.angle_beta   90.00
_cell.angle_gamma   90.00
#
_symmetry.space_group_name_H-M   'P 1'
#
loop_
_entity.id
_entity.type
_entity.pdbx_description
1 polymer ?
#
loop_
_entity_poly.entity_id
_entity_poly.type
_entity_poly.pdbx_seq_one_letter_code
_entity_poly.pdbx_strand_id
1 'polypeptide(L)'
;MNKKFRVLRAWCLLVPMIGGSWAGVCSCDSYIDITPHGAVTVDSVGQYYELVVQPIRSYYPSSFALLSDDAWAKESNILGAESTTADGINFTFNEQADRTLLSDNNLYENIYSFILRSNLIIDNVDQASGSPELRQLAKAEARTLRAWDHFLAVNTFAKAYDPATAMTDGGVCIVEHYDLEATPRKNTVAQVYDFIISELEAAVPLLQEKPTNIYHPNRAYGYALLSQAYLFHRDWAKAREAAQRSLALNASLVDYNEIQQAGGIAQYRVYNETNNPEVLSYMWLASCWTAEQATYYRYGLISPELVSLFEAGDLRYTLFFRQTGTTITNFYDKGSGAAIWTPATTTARFTYMAVGMRTAEVYLTLAEAYAREGDLANAAHYVNLLRQKRISGGGANLAVAATQKEMMDLIILERRKELLFGFHRFFDLKRLNLEPEYAKTITRHFPVVTTTVPQQTYTLRPDSRLYIIPFPHSARDKNPNLTLNTDE
;
A
#
# COMPACT_ATOMS: atom_id res chain seq x y z
N MET A 1 50.18 28.61 -33.14
CA MET A 1 51.61 28.53 -32.81
C MET A 1 51.94 27.05 -32.58
N ASN A 2 52.78 26.51 -33.43
CA ASN A 2 53.22 25.12 -33.54
C ASN A 2 54.00 24.62 -32.34
N LYS A 3 53.85 23.30 -32.01
CA LYS A 3 55.07 22.45 -31.90
C LYS A 3 54.69 20.96 -31.93
N LYS A 4 55.17 20.29 -32.97
CA LYS A 4 55.33 18.84 -33.14
C LYS A 4 56.51 18.35 -32.34
N PHE A 5 56.49 17.12 -31.84
CA PHE A 5 57.64 16.24 -31.61
C PHE A 5 57.14 14.79 -31.69
N ARG A 6 57.47 14.07 -32.62
CA ARG A 6 58.55 13.25 -33.17
C ARG A 6 58.67 11.89 -32.45
N VAL A 7 58.42 10.90 -33.27
CA VAL A 7 58.64 9.46 -33.17
C VAL A 7 60.14 9.13 -33.04
N LEU A 8 60.42 8.14 -32.19
CA LEU A 8 61.64 7.33 -32.35
C LEU A 8 61.33 5.86 -32.20
N ARG A 9 61.55 5.12 -33.29
CA ARG A 9 61.64 3.65 -33.33
C ARG A 9 63.06 3.25 -32.92
N ALA A 10 63.13 2.19 -32.06
CA ALA A 10 64.38 1.42 -31.98
C ALA A 10 64.03 -0.08 -31.98
N TRP A 11 64.52 -0.74 -33.00
CA TRP A 11 64.57 -2.20 -33.09
C TRP A 11 65.83 -2.69 -32.39
N CYS A 12 65.69 -3.83 -31.62
CA CYS A 12 66.85 -4.76 -31.51
C CYS A 12 66.30 -6.14 -31.00
N LEU A 13 66.39 -7.10 -31.90
CA LEU A 13 67.01 -8.43 -31.87
C LEU A 13 66.55 -9.47 -30.83
N LEU A 14 66.04 -10.57 -31.42
CA LEU A 14 65.80 -11.89 -30.82
C LEU A 14 67.08 -12.59 -30.36
N VAL A 15 67.03 -13.28 -29.23
CA VAL A 15 67.79 -14.53 -28.99
C VAL A 15 66.86 -15.47 -28.12
N PRO A 16 66.71 -16.74 -28.50
CA PRO A 16 65.89 -17.69 -27.70
C PRO A 16 66.80 -18.42 -26.70
N MET A 17 66.35 -18.51 -25.45
CA MET A 17 66.84 -19.53 -24.52
C MET A 17 65.69 -20.38 -23.98
N ILE A 18 65.68 -21.63 -24.44
CA ILE A 18 64.90 -22.73 -23.89
C ILE A 18 65.53 -23.11 -22.57
N GLY A 19 64.81 -22.99 -21.49
CA GLY A 19 65.18 -23.52 -20.19
C GLY A 19 63.90 -23.73 -19.36
N GLY A 20 63.47 -24.95 -19.21
CA GLY A 20 62.26 -25.31 -18.48
C GLY A 20 62.38 -25.04 -16.99
N SER A 21 61.27 -24.56 -16.44
CA SER A 21 60.94 -24.74 -15.02
C SER A 21 59.43 -24.74 -14.91
N TRP A 22 58.84 -25.87 -14.68
CA TRP A 22 57.50 -26.04 -14.18
C TRP A 22 57.47 -25.46 -12.74
N ALA A 23 57.14 -24.20 -12.60
CA ALA A 23 56.68 -23.63 -11.36
C ALA A 23 55.16 -23.76 -11.30
N GLY A 24 54.66 -24.58 -10.43
CA GLY A 24 53.24 -24.75 -10.21
C GLY A 24 52.58 -23.41 -9.88
N VAL A 25 51.57 -23.04 -10.66
CA VAL A 25 50.65 -21.96 -10.32
C VAL A 25 49.76 -22.45 -9.20
N CYS A 26 50.23 -22.31 -7.97
CA CYS A 26 49.29 -22.30 -6.85
C CYS A 26 48.49 -21.01 -6.97
N SER A 27 47.31 -21.10 -7.55
CA SER A 27 46.29 -20.07 -7.41
C SER A 27 45.96 -20.00 -5.93
N CYS A 28 46.34 -18.96 -5.27
CA CYS A 28 45.86 -18.64 -3.94
C CYS A 28 44.43 -18.12 -4.11
N ASP A 29 43.45 -18.99 -3.99
CA ASP A 29 42.02 -18.62 -3.93
C ASP A 29 41.71 -17.65 -2.77
N SER A 30 42.61 -17.58 -1.76
CA SER A 30 42.47 -16.66 -0.62
C SER A 30 42.73 -15.17 -0.94
N TYR A 31 43.16 -14.82 -2.15
CA TYR A 31 43.45 -13.40 -2.51
C TYR A 31 42.26 -12.69 -3.14
N ILE A 32 41.17 -13.40 -3.43
CA ILE A 32 39.94 -12.85 -4.06
C ILE A 32 38.86 -12.58 -3.02
N ASP A 33 39.03 -13.05 -1.80
CA ASP A 33 38.06 -12.88 -0.72
C ASP A 33 38.31 -11.56 0.05
N ILE A 34 38.37 -10.45 -0.69
CA ILE A 34 38.43 -9.12 -0.09
C ILE A 34 37.00 -8.65 0.14
N THR A 35 36.48 -8.83 1.34
CA THR A 35 35.28 -8.12 1.75
C THR A 35 35.53 -6.63 1.66
N PRO A 36 34.81 -5.86 0.85
CA PRO A 36 35.00 -4.42 0.77
C PRO A 36 34.89 -3.78 2.14
N HIS A 37 35.84 -2.94 2.51
CA HIS A 37 35.81 -2.22 3.78
C HIS A 37 34.52 -1.43 3.90
N GLY A 38 33.66 -1.78 4.87
CA GLY A 38 32.35 -1.18 5.10
C GLY A 38 31.15 -2.03 4.61
N ALA A 39 31.36 -3.16 3.93
CA ALA A 39 30.30 -4.12 3.66
C ALA A 39 30.11 -5.01 4.90
N VAL A 40 28.92 -4.97 5.50
CA VAL A 40 28.54 -5.90 6.54
C VAL A 40 28.00 -7.15 5.85
N THR A 41 28.72 -8.27 5.97
CA THR A 41 28.17 -9.57 5.55
C THR A 41 27.09 -9.99 6.54
N VAL A 42 25.90 -10.26 6.05
CA VAL A 42 24.80 -10.78 6.88
C VAL A 42 25.04 -12.29 7.03
N ASP A 43 25.45 -12.72 8.21
CA ASP A 43 25.84 -14.11 8.50
C ASP A 43 25.10 -14.74 9.69
N SER A 44 24.31 -13.97 10.39
CA SER A 44 23.53 -14.45 11.52
C SER A 44 22.03 -14.28 11.32
N VAL A 45 21.26 -15.21 11.89
CA VAL A 45 19.78 -15.16 11.88
C VAL A 45 19.26 -13.88 12.50
N GLY A 46 19.94 -13.35 13.53
CA GLY A 46 19.55 -12.08 14.15
C GLY A 46 19.62 -10.90 13.18
N GLN A 47 20.66 -10.82 12.36
CA GLN A 47 20.77 -9.77 11.34
C GLN A 47 19.68 -9.91 10.26
N TYR A 48 19.38 -11.14 9.79
CA TYR A 48 18.26 -11.36 8.87
C TYR A 48 16.91 -10.97 9.48
N TYR A 49 16.71 -11.25 10.76
CA TYR A 49 15.49 -10.87 11.47
C TYR A 49 15.31 -9.34 11.53
N GLU A 50 16.38 -8.60 11.83
CA GLU A 50 16.36 -7.14 11.80
C GLU A 50 16.13 -6.56 10.38
N LEU A 51 16.57 -7.26 9.33
CA LEU A 51 16.33 -6.85 7.95
C LEU A 51 14.84 -6.93 7.55
N VAL A 52 14.04 -7.74 8.22
CA VAL A 52 12.59 -7.87 7.91
C VAL A 52 11.89 -6.51 7.95
N VAL A 53 12.23 -5.70 8.96
CA VAL A 53 11.55 -4.43 9.22
C VAL A 53 12.22 -3.20 8.60
N GLN A 54 13.30 -3.37 7.86
CA GLN A 54 14.06 -2.26 7.28
C GLN A 54 14.11 -2.29 5.75
N PRO A 55 13.96 -1.14 5.08
CA PRO A 55 13.30 0.08 5.52
C PRO A 55 11.80 -0.12 5.60
N ILE A 56 11.13 0.77 6.29
CA ILE A 56 9.70 0.69 6.49
C ILE A 56 8.97 0.97 5.17
N ARG A 57 7.97 0.14 4.87
CA ARG A 57 7.22 0.16 3.62
C ARG A 57 6.18 1.25 3.64
N SER A 58 6.25 2.14 2.65
CA SER A 58 5.21 3.12 2.63
C SER A 58 5.37 4.15 1.53
N TYR A 59 4.71 3.95 0.49
CA TYR A 59 4.54 4.97 -0.52
C TYR A 59 3.23 4.72 -1.27
N TYR A 60 2.32 5.69 -1.20
CA TYR A 60 1.09 5.65 -1.97
C TYR A 60 1.06 6.84 -2.93
N PRO A 61 0.93 6.60 -4.23
CA PRO A 61 0.91 7.67 -5.20
C PRO A 61 -0.36 8.52 -5.07
N SER A 62 -0.29 9.77 -5.49
CA SER A 62 -1.43 10.66 -5.59
C SER A 62 -2.57 10.08 -6.46
N SER A 63 -2.24 9.19 -7.37
CA SER A 63 -3.19 8.51 -8.24
C SER A 63 -4.31 7.81 -7.46
N PHE A 64 -4.02 7.16 -6.33
CA PHE A 64 -5.04 6.47 -5.55
C PHE A 64 -6.11 7.44 -5.01
N ALA A 65 -5.70 8.60 -4.54
CA ALA A 65 -6.64 9.62 -4.09
C ALA A 65 -7.38 10.29 -5.26
N LEU A 66 -6.65 10.66 -6.31
CA LEU A 66 -7.22 11.41 -7.44
C LEU A 66 -8.12 10.56 -8.34
N LEU A 67 -7.94 9.24 -8.37
CA LEU A 67 -8.83 8.29 -9.05
C LEU A 67 -9.91 7.74 -8.11
N SER A 68 -10.25 8.49 -7.06
CA SER A 68 -11.35 8.16 -6.15
C SER A 68 -12.32 9.34 -6.01
N ASP A 69 -13.43 9.10 -5.35
CA ASP A 69 -14.46 10.10 -5.04
C ASP A 69 -14.23 10.83 -3.70
N ASP A 70 -13.12 10.53 -3.02
CA ASP A 70 -12.80 11.11 -1.72
C ASP A 70 -11.90 12.35 -1.79
N ALA A 71 -11.15 12.49 -2.87
CA ALA A 71 -10.23 13.61 -3.03
C ALA A 71 -10.78 14.69 -3.95
N TRP A 72 -10.35 15.91 -3.67
CA TRP A 72 -10.58 17.10 -4.50
C TRP A 72 -9.25 17.83 -4.77
N ALA A 73 -9.24 18.80 -5.66
CA ALA A 73 -8.05 19.57 -5.97
C ALA A 73 -8.30 21.06 -5.92
N LYS A 74 -7.28 21.82 -5.54
CA LYS A 74 -7.28 23.28 -5.73
C LYS A 74 -7.19 23.59 -7.21
N GLU A 75 -8.01 24.54 -7.69
CA GLU A 75 -8.06 24.92 -9.11
C GLU A 75 -6.68 25.32 -9.63
N SER A 76 -5.92 26.09 -8.87
CA SER A 76 -4.57 26.53 -9.24
C SER A 76 -3.56 25.39 -9.46
N ASN A 77 -3.85 24.19 -8.97
CA ASN A 77 -2.95 23.05 -9.12
C ASN A 77 -3.28 22.19 -10.35
N ILE A 78 -4.50 22.33 -10.87
CA ILE A 78 -4.99 21.50 -11.98
C ILE A 78 -5.13 22.29 -13.26
N LEU A 79 -5.60 23.54 -13.18
CA LEU A 79 -5.80 24.38 -14.38
C LEU A 79 -4.50 24.55 -15.16
N GLY A 80 -4.54 24.17 -16.44
CA GLY A 80 -3.39 24.17 -17.34
C GLY A 80 -2.49 22.92 -17.22
N ALA A 81 -2.82 21.99 -16.34
CA ALA A 81 -2.08 20.76 -16.11
C ALA A 81 -2.87 19.47 -16.46
N GLU A 82 -4.08 19.61 -16.98
CA GLU A 82 -5.06 18.53 -17.16
C GLU A 82 -4.58 17.40 -18.07
N SER A 83 -3.65 17.69 -18.97
CA SER A 83 -3.08 16.72 -19.92
C SER A 83 -1.56 16.57 -19.83
N THR A 84 -0.90 17.31 -18.93
CA THR A 84 0.56 17.41 -18.90
C THR A 84 1.19 16.85 -17.63
N THR A 85 0.43 16.65 -16.57
CA THR A 85 0.90 16.07 -15.32
C THR A 85 0.08 14.85 -14.93
N ALA A 86 0.70 13.91 -14.23
CA ALA A 86 0.00 12.73 -13.70
C ALA A 86 -1.21 13.12 -12.84
N ASP A 87 -1.06 14.16 -12.03
CA ASP A 87 -2.13 14.65 -11.16
C ASP A 87 -3.29 15.26 -11.95
N GLY A 88 -2.99 16.09 -12.95
CA GLY A 88 -4.00 16.68 -13.84
C GLY A 88 -4.77 15.61 -14.60
N ILE A 89 -4.05 14.67 -15.22
CA ILE A 89 -4.63 13.54 -15.97
C ILE A 89 -5.55 12.68 -15.07
N ASN A 90 -5.08 12.32 -13.88
CA ASN A 90 -5.87 11.50 -12.95
C ASN A 90 -7.06 12.27 -12.39
N PHE A 91 -6.90 13.56 -12.05
CA PHE A 91 -8.02 14.37 -11.55
C PHE A 91 -9.11 14.61 -12.58
N THR A 92 -8.74 14.82 -13.84
CA THR A 92 -9.68 15.05 -14.95
C THR A 92 -10.12 13.77 -15.67
N PHE A 93 -9.70 12.61 -15.14
CA PHE A 93 -10.06 11.30 -15.72
C PHE A 93 -9.75 11.17 -17.21
N ASN A 94 -8.58 11.68 -17.62
CA ASN A 94 -8.19 11.68 -19.02
C ASN A 94 -7.65 10.31 -19.46
N GLU A 95 -8.53 9.48 -20.01
CA GLU A 95 -8.17 8.14 -20.52
C GLU A 95 -7.32 8.16 -21.79
N GLN A 96 -7.26 9.27 -22.50
CA GLN A 96 -6.50 9.38 -23.74
C GLN A 96 -5.02 9.68 -23.52
N ALA A 97 -4.67 10.13 -22.32
CA ALA A 97 -3.28 10.46 -22.01
C ALA A 97 -2.42 9.22 -21.83
N ASP A 98 -1.20 9.28 -22.34
CA ASP A 98 -0.17 8.27 -22.04
C ASP A 98 0.38 8.48 -20.63
N ARG A 99 -0.04 7.61 -19.71
CA ARG A 99 0.40 7.64 -18.32
C ARG A 99 1.71 6.90 -18.06
N THR A 100 2.23 6.17 -19.03
CA THR A 100 3.45 5.35 -18.83
C THR A 100 4.69 6.21 -18.59
N LEU A 101 4.73 7.39 -19.20
CA LEU A 101 5.81 8.37 -19.01
C LEU A 101 5.66 9.21 -17.74
N LEU A 102 4.42 9.27 -17.20
CA LEU A 102 4.05 10.07 -16.04
C LEU A 102 3.78 9.19 -14.81
N SER A 103 3.92 7.88 -14.94
CA SER A 103 3.74 6.96 -13.85
C SER A 103 4.78 7.20 -12.76
N ASP A 104 4.34 7.02 -11.51
CA ASP A 104 5.24 7.10 -10.38
C ASP A 104 6.16 5.87 -10.35
N ASN A 105 7.34 6.05 -10.90
CA ASN A 105 8.36 5.00 -10.94
C ASN A 105 8.69 4.48 -9.53
N ASN A 106 8.62 5.35 -8.53
CA ASN A 106 9.01 4.99 -7.17
C ASN A 106 8.09 3.93 -6.57
N LEU A 107 6.79 3.91 -6.91
CA LEU A 107 5.88 2.89 -6.38
C LEU A 107 6.28 1.48 -6.84
N TYR A 108 6.51 1.30 -8.14
CA TYR A 108 6.92 0.02 -8.71
C TYR A 108 8.28 -0.42 -8.14
N GLU A 109 9.26 0.45 -8.19
CA GLU A 109 10.61 0.19 -7.70
C GLU A 109 10.63 -0.15 -6.21
N ASN A 110 9.87 0.57 -5.39
CA ASN A 110 9.77 0.30 -3.96
C ASN A 110 9.14 -1.07 -3.68
N ILE A 111 8.01 -1.39 -4.31
CA ILE A 111 7.33 -2.68 -4.12
C ILE A 111 8.30 -3.83 -4.45
N TYR A 112 8.92 -3.80 -5.61
CA TYR A 112 9.82 -4.89 -6.02
C TYR A 112 11.14 -4.91 -5.24
N SER A 113 11.64 -3.78 -4.76
CA SER A 113 12.79 -3.76 -3.85
C SER A 113 12.48 -4.43 -2.51
N PHE A 114 11.26 -4.29 -2.00
CA PHE A 114 10.81 -4.97 -0.78
C PHE A 114 10.58 -6.48 -1.00
N ILE A 115 10.05 -6.86 -2.16
CA ILE A 115 9.96 -8.27 -2.56
C ILE A 115 11.36 -8.91 -2.62
N LEU A 116 12.31 -8.26 -3.28
CA LEU A 116 13.69 -8.75 -3.35
C LEU A 116 14.36 -8.86 -1.98
N ARG A 117 14.09 -7.92 -1.08
CA ARG A 117 14.57 -8.03 0.30
C ARG A 117 13.97 -9.22 1.04
N SER A 118 12.68 -9.44 0.90
CA SER A 118 12.03 -10.60 1.48
C SER A 118 12.64 -11.89 0.93
N ASN A 119 12.92 -11.93 -0.37
CA ASN A 119 13.60 -13.07 -1.01
C ASN A 119 15.03 -13.25 -0.51
N LEU A 120 15.79 -12.15 -0.33
CA LEU A 120 17.13 -12.21 0.26
C LEU A 120 17.13 -12.92 1.62
N ILE A 121 16.15 -12.62 2.47
CA ILE A 121 15.99 -13.26 3.77
C ILE A 121 15.62 -14.74 3.59
N ILE A 122 14.59 -15.03 2.77
CA ILE A 122 14.06 -16.38 2.59
C ILE A 122 15.12 -17.33 2.02
N ASP A 123 15.89 -16.87 1.05
CA ASP A 123 16.87 -17.70 0.34
C ASP A 123 18.13 -17.97 1.18
N ASN A 124 18.51 -17.06 2.08
CA ASN A 124 19.82 -17.13 2.75
C ASN A 124 19.77 -17.44 4.25
N VAL A 125 18.66 -17.15 4.94
CA VAL A 125 18.61 -17.29 6.41
C VAL A 125 18.83 -18.73 6.89
N ASP A 126 18.60 -19.74 6.05
CA ASP A 126 18.84 -21.15 6.40
C ASP A 126 20.31 -21.48 6.59
N GLN A 127 21.20 -20.75 5.93
CA GLN A 127 22.65 -20.90 6.02
C GLN A 127 23.26 -20.08 7.17
N ALA A 128 22.48 -19.16 7.75
CA ALA A 128 22.96 -18.25 8.79
C ALA A 128 23.10 -18.95 10.15
N SER A 129 24.08 -18.50 10.93
CA SER A 129 24.27 -18.96 12.31
C SER A 129 23.20 -18.39 13.25
N GLY A 130 22.67 -19.18 14.18
CA GLY A 130 21.71 -18.71 15.18
C GLY A 130 20.57 -19.67 15.47
N SER A 131 19.57 -19.20 16.23
CA SER A 131 18.43 -20.00 16.69
C SER A 131 17.57 -20.50 15.54
N PRO A 132 17.23 -21.82 15.50
CA PRO A 132 16.27 -22.36 14.53
C PRO A 132 14.88 -21.72 14.62
N GLU A 133 14.44 -21.38 15.82
CA GLU A 133 13.12 -20.74 16.05
C GLU A 133 13.10 -19.33 15.45
N LEU A 134 14.15 -18.54 15.69
CA LEU A 134 14.26 -17.19 15.11
C LEU A 134 14.41 -17.25 13.58
N ARG A 135 15.05 -18.29 13.04
CA ARG A 135 15.15 -18.55 11.60
C ARG A 135 13.79 -18.77 10.98
N GLN A 136 12.96 -19.65 11.57
CA GLN A 136 11.60 -19.89 11.10
C GLN A 136 10.75 -18.63 11.17
N LEU A 137 10.90 -17.86 12.25
CA LEU A 137 10.18 -16.59 12.43
C LEU A 137 10.59 -15.56 11.36
N ALA A 138 11.88 -15.35 11.12
CA ALA A 138 12.37 -14.43 10.10
C ALA A 138 11.83 -14.79 8.70
N LYS A 139 11.79 -16.09 8.37
CA LYS A 139 11.18 -16.57 7.12
C LYS A 139 9.68 -16.32 7.06
N ALA A 140 8.96 -16.58 8.14
CA ALA A 140 7.51 -16.37 8.19
C ALA A 140 7.16 -14.90 8.05
N GLU A 141 7.87 -14.03 8.73
CA GLU A 141 7.67 -12.58 8.61
C GLU A 141 8.01 -12.08 7.20
N ALA A 142 9.14 -12.52 6.62
CA ALA A 142 9.53 -12.16 5.27
C ALA A 142 8.50 -12.63 4.22
N ARG A 143 7.95 -13.85 4.35
CA ARG A 143 6.86 -14.35 3.49
C ARG A 143 5.59 -13.54 3.64
N THR A 144 5.22 -13.18 4.87
CA THR A 144 4.04 -12.33 5.14
C THR A 144 4.16 -10.98 4.45
N LEU A 145 5.34 -10.35 4.53
CA LEU A 145 5.58 -9.06 3.89
C LEU A 145 5.70 -9.18 2.37
N ARG A 146 6.28 -10.26 1.84
CA ARG A 146 6.31 -10.55 0.40
C ARG A 146 4.90 -10.72 -0.17
N ALA A 147 4.02 -11.39 0.56
CA ALA A 147 2.61 -11.52 0.19
C ALA A 147 1.90 -10.16 0.17
N TRP A 148 2.15 -9.31 1.16
CA TRP A 148 1.63 -7.94 1.18
C TRP A 148 2.10 -7.13 -0.03
N ASP A 149 3.39 -7.17 -0.35
CA ASP A 149 3.94 -6.42 -1.47
C ASP A 149 3.36 -6.90 -2.82
N HIS A 150 3.13 -8.20 -3.00
CA HIS A 150 2.43 -8.73 -4.18
C HIS A 150 0.94 -8.35 -4.20
N PHE A 151 0.27 -8.32 -3.04
CA PHE A 151 -1.11 -7.84 -2.94
C PHE A 151 -1.21 -6.37 -3.36
N LEU A 152 -0.29 -5.52 -2.91
CA LEU A 152 -0.23 -4.13 -3.31
C LEU A 152 0.06 -4.00 -4.81
N ALA A 153 0.99 -4.80 -5.34
CA ALA A 153 1.35 -4.79 -6.75
C ALA A 153 0.16 -5.18 -7.65
N VAL A 154 -0.49 -6.31 -7.40
CA VAL A 154 -1.59 -6.77 -8.26
C VAL A 154 -2.78 -5.82 -8.23
N ASN A 155 -3.13 -5.28 -7.05
CA ASN A 155 -4.22 -4.32 -6.95
C ASN A 155 -3.90 -2.94 -7.54
N THR A 156 -2.61 -2.62 -7.73
CA THR A 156 -2.18 -1.39 -8.38
C THR A 156 -2.12 -1.54 -9.90
N PHE A 157 -1.41 -2.56 -10.39
CA PHE A 157 -0.97 -2.65 -11.77
C PHE A 157 -1.82 -3.58 -12.64
N ALA A 158 -2.77 -4.32 -12.08
CA ALA A 158 -3.65 -5.24 -12.79
C ALA A 158 -5.14 -4.91 -12.58
N LYS A 159 -6.03 -5.61 -13.26
CA LYS A 159 -7.47 -5.58 -12.99
C LYS A 159 -7.77 -6.12 -11.58
N ALA A 160 -8.94 -5.80 -11.04
CA ALA A 160 -9.44 -6.48 -9.85
C ALA A 160 -9.70 -7.97 -10.17
N TYR A 161 -9.63 -8.82 -9.16
CA TYR A 161 -9.92 -10.24 -9.31
C TYR A 161 -11.39 -10.47 -9.69
N ASP A 162 -11.61 -10.94 -10.90
CA ASP A 162 -12.90 -11.43 -11.39
C ASP A 162 -12.79 -12.94 -11.64
N PRO A 163 -13.58 -13.78 -10.96
CA PRO A 163 -13.54 -15.23 -11.16
C PRO A 163 -13.74 -15.67 -12.62
N ALA A 164 -14.43 -14.86 -13.43
CA ALA A 164 -14.68 -15.16 -14.83
C ALA A 164 -13.45 -14.94 -15.74
N THR A 165 -12.54 -14.03 -15.38
CA THR A 165 -11.45 -13.60 -16.25
C THR A 165 -10.05 -13.67 -15.60
N ALA A 166 -9.95 -13.81 -14.29
CA ALA A 166 -8.68 -13.77 -13.56
C ALA A 166 -7.63 -14.77 -14.04
N MET A 167 -8.05 -15.90 -14.64
CA MET A 167 -7.15 -16.90 -15.22
C MET A 167 -6.47 -16.43 -16.50
N THR A 168 -6.99 -15.38 -17.14
CA THR A 168 -6.48 -14.83 -18.41
C THR A 168 -6.05 -13.37 -18.29
N ASP A 169 -6.62 -12.63 -17.33
CA ASP A 169 -6.22 -11.24 -17.11
C ASP A 169 -4.75 -11.15 -16.68
N GLY A 170 -4.00 -10.26 -17.33
CA GLY A 170 -2.61 -9.99 -16.98
C GLY A 170 -2.49 -9.44 -15.56
N GLY A 171 -1.67 -10.09 -14.77
CA GLY A 171 -1.35 -9.71 -13.39
C GLY A 171 -0.01 -8.99 -13.30
N VAL A 172 0.81 -9.43 -12.35
CA VAL A 172 2.16 -8.92 -12.09
C VAL A 172 3.18 -10.07 -12.07
N CYS A 173 4.47 -9.73 -12.08
CA CYS A 173 5.50 -10.75 -11.95
C CYS A 173 5.55 -11.26 -10.51
N ILE A 174 5.45 -12.58 -10.33
CA ILE A 174 5.78 -13.22 -9.06
C ILE A 174 7.30 -13.43 -9.05
N VAL A 175 7.97 -12.88 -8.02
CA VAL A 175 9.42 -13.00 -7.85
C VAL A 175 9.68 -13.74 -6.54
N GLU A 176 10.17 -14.97 -6.64
CA GLU A 176 10.33 -15.88 -5.50
C GLU A 176 11.77 -15.94 -4.99
N HIS A 177 12.75 -15.52 -5.78
CA HIS A 177 14.18 -15.59 -5.44
C HIS A 177 14.85 -14.23 -5.54
N TYR A 178 15.95 -14.09 -4.79
CA TYR A 178 16.80 -12.90 -4.85
C TYR A 178 17.72 -12.97 -6.07
N ASP A 179 17.28 -12.37 -7.17
CA ASP A 179 18.04 -12.24 -8.40
C ASP A 179 17.82 -10.86 -9.02
N LEU A 180 18.88 -10.07 -9.07
CA LEU A 180 18.85 -8.68 -9.57
C LEU A 180 18.86 -8.59 -11.11
N GLU A 181 19.23 -9.67 -11.79
CA GLU A 181 19.31 -9.74 -13.26
C GLU A 181 18.09 -10.45 -13.87
N ALA A 182 17.20 -10.94 -13.04
CA ALA A 182 16.01 -11.66 -13.50
C ALA A 182 15.08 -10.76 -14.33
N THR A 183 14.58 -11.30 -15.42
CA THR A 183 13.53 -10.71 -16.26
C THR A 183 12.26 -11.56 -16.23
N PRO A 184 11.54 -11.59 -15.10
CA PRO A 184 10.41 -12.48 -14.92
C PRO A 184 9.27 -12.14 -15.88
N ARG A 185 8.46 -13.15 -16.24
CA ARG A 185 7.23 -12.96 -16.98
C ARG A 185 6.08 -12.61 -16.04
N LYS A 186 5.11 -11.86 -16.54
CA LYS A 186 3.87 -11.64 -15.81
C LYS A 186 3.14 -12.96 -15.58
N ASN A 187 2.57 -13.07 -14.40
CA ASN A 187 1.60 -14.10 -14.04
C ASN A 187 0.18 -13.56 -14.26
N THR A 188 -0.80 -14.44 -14.33
CA THR A 188 -2.21 -13.99 -14.35
C THR A 188 -2.64 -13.47 -12.99
N VAL A 189 -3.73 -12.69 -12.96
CA VAL A 189 -4.32 -12.20 -11.69
C VAL A 189 -4.61 -13.38 -10.76
N ALA A 190 -5.17 -14.48 -11.26
CA ALA A 190 -5.45 -15.68 -10.45
C ALA A 190 -4.18 -16.25 -9.83
N GLN A 191 -3.13 -16.46 -10.62
CA GLN A 191 -1.85 -17.00 -10.13
C GLN A 191 -1.24 -16.12 -9.02
N VAL A 192 -1.35 -14.79 -9.15
CA VAL A 192 -0.81 -13.87 -8.13
C VAL A 192 -1.62 -13.99 -6.84
N TYR A 193 -2.95 -14.10 -6.88
CA TYR A 193 -3.76 -14.29 -5.68
C TYR A 193 -3.52 -15.66 -5.03
N ASP A 194 -3.39 -16.73 -5.83
CA ASP A 194 -3.03 -18.05 -5.33
C ASP A 194 -1.68 -18.02 -4.60
N PHE A 195 -0.69 -17.34 -5.16
CA PHE A 195 0.61 -17.14 -4.52
C PHE A 195 0.49 -16.36 -3.20
N ILE A 196 -0.20 -15.23 -3.17
CA ILE A 196 -0.41 -14.41 -1.96
C ILE A 196 -1.05 -15.24 -0.85
N ILE A 197 -2.12 -15.95 -1.18
CA ILE A 197 -2.87 -16.77 -0.21
C ILE A 197 -2.00 -17.91 0.32
N SER A 198 -1.30 -18.63 -0.56
CA SER A 198 -0.43 -19.73 -0.14
C SER A 198 0.73 -19.29 0.75
N GLU A 199 1.32 -18.11 0.46
CA GLU A 199 2.35 -17.52 1.29
C GLU A 199 1.84 -17.23 2.70
N LEU A 200 0.65 -16.62 2.78
CA LEU A 200 0.04 -16.26 4.06
C LEU A 200 -0.44 -17.48 4.85
N GLU A 201 -1.09 -18.45 4.20
CA GLU A 201 -1.53 -19.69 4.86
C GLU A 201 -0.36 -20.44 5.49
N ALA A 202 0.80 -20.44 4.84
CA ALA A 202 1.99 -21.10 5.34
C ALA A 202 2.73 -20.28 6.41
N ALA A 203 2.74 -18.97 6.31
CA ALA A 203 3.51 -18.09 7.19
C ALA A 203 2.79 -17.75 8.50
N VAL A 204 1.50 -17.42 8.43
CA VAL A 204 0.74 -16.85 9.56
C VAL A 204 0.76 -17.72 10.83
N PRO A 205 0.62 -19.06 10.76
CA PRO A 205 0.70 -19.92 11.96
C PRO A 205 2.05 -19.83 12.70
N LEU A 206 3.12 -19.44 12.01
CA LEU A 206 4.48 -19.36 12.53
C LEU A 206 4.81 -17.98 13.14
N LEU A 207 3.97 -16.97 12.90
CA LEU A 207 4.16 -15.63 13.44
C LEU A 207 3.95 -15.61 14.96
N GLN A 208 4.65 -14.71 15.64
CA GLN A 208 4.42 -14.45 17.05
C GLN A 208 3.10 -13.72 17.28
N GLU A 209 2.44 -13.97 18.40
CA GLU A 209 1.26 -13.21 18.80
C GLU A 209 1.64 -11.80 19.27
N LYS A 210 2.75 -11.73 20.02
CA LYS A 210 3.30 -10.49 20.56
C LYS A 210 4.77 -10.37 20.18
N PRO A 211 5.10 -9.71 19.08
CA PRO A 211 6.48 -9.48 18.68
C PRO A 211 7.19 -8.50 19.64
N THR A 212 8.49 -8.40 19.51
CA THR A 212 9.31 -7.48 20.31
C THR A 212 8.96 -6.01 20.09
N ASN A 213 8.46 -5.68 18.92
CA ASN A 213 7.95 -4.33 18.57
C ASN A 213 6.89 -4.43 17.48
N ILE A 214 6.15 -3.36 17.28
CA ILE A 214 5.01 -3.27 16.35
C ILE A 214 5.40 -3.29 14.87
N TYR A 215 6.69 -3.15 14.55
CA TYR A 215 7.18 -3.15 13.18
C TYR A 215 7.31 -4.57 12.60
N HIS A 216 7.44 -5.57 13.46
CA HIS A 216 7.41 -6.98 13.07
C HIS A 216 5.97 -7.45 12.84
N PRO A 217 5.69 -8.15 11.73
CA PRO A 217 4.39 -8.77 11.53
C PRO A 217 4.02 -9.71 12.67
N ASN A 218 2.87 -9.49 13.28
CA ASN A 218 2.33 -10.40 14.29
C ASN A 218 1.24 -11.28 13.70
N ARG A 219 0.82 -12.31 14.45
CA ARG A 219 -0.18 -13.29 13.99
C ARG A 219 -1.54 -12.65 13.73
N ALA A 220 -1.94 -11.65 14.52
CA ALA A 220 -3.20 -10.92 14.30
C ALA A 220 -3.16 -10.17 12.97
N TYR A 221 -2.05 -9.49 12.66
CA TYR A 221 -1.84 -8.85 11.36
C TYR A 221 -1.84 -9.86 10.22
N GLY A 222 -1.14 -10.98 10.38
CA GLY A 222 -1.10 -12.03 9.34
C GLY A 222 -2.50 -12.55 8.99
N TYR A 223 -3.35 -12.82 9.99
CA TYR A 223 -4.74 -13.21 9.74
C TYR A 223 -5.58 -12.07 9.16
N ALA A 224 -5.33 -10.83 9.57
CA ALA A 224 -6.00 -9.66 8.99
C ALA A 224 -5.68 -9.53 7.50
N LEU A 225 -4.40 -9.66 7.12
CA LEU A 225 -3.97 -9.62 5.73
C LEU A 225 -4.53 -10.79 4.92
N LEU A 226 -4.56 -11.99 5.50
CA LEU A 226 -5.17 -13.16 4.87
C LEU A 226 -6.67 -12.94 4.65
N SER A 227 -7.37 -12.33 5.61
CA SER A 227 -8.79 -11.99 5.46
C SER A 227 -9.03 -10.99 4.31
N GLN A 228 -8.14 -10.01 4.17
CA GLN A 228 -8.20 -9.04 3.08
C GLN A 228 -7.93 -9.73 1.73
N ALA A 229 -6.92 -10.60 1.66
CA ALA A 229 -6.61 -11.35 0.45
C ALA A 229 -7.81 -12.21 -0.01
N TYR A 230 -8.44 -12.94 0.91
CA TYR A 230 -9.65 -13.70 0.62
C TYR A 230 -10.85 -12.82 0.23
N LEU A 231 -11.04 -11.67 0.89
CA LEU A 231 -12.10 -10.73 0.54
C LEU A 231 -11.97 -10.27 -0.91
N PHE A 232 -10.75 -9.92 -1.32
CA PHE A 232 -10.46 -9.46 -2.69
C PHE A 232 -10.50 -10.61 -3.71
N HIS A 233 -10.14 -11.81 -3.30
CA HIS A 233 -10.29 -13.06 -4.09
C HIS A 233 -11.74 -13.54 -4.15
N ARG A 234 -12.67 -12.94 -3.37
CA ARG A 234 -14.11 -13.25 -3.30
C ARG A 234 -14.41 -14.59 -2.62
N ASP A 235 -13.52 -15.11 -1.79
CA ASP A 235 -13.78 -16.25 -0.89
C ASP A 235 -14.28 -15.73 0.46
N TRP A 236 -15.59 -15.44 0.51
CA TRP A 236 -16.22 -14.78 1.65
C TRP A 236 -16.12 -15.58 2.94
N ALA A 237 -16.29 -16.91 2.83
CA ALA A 237 -16.23 -17.82 3.99
C ALA A 237 -14.84 -17.82 4.63
N LYS A 238 -13.78 -17.92 3.81
CA LYS A 238 -12.40 -17.86 4.32
C LYS A 238 -12.01 -16.47 4.79
N ALA A 239 -12.49 -15.41 4.14
CA ALA A 239 -12.31 -14.04 4.60
C ALA A 239 -12.88 -13.85 6.00
N ARG A 240 -14.12 -14.34 6.25
CA ARG A 240 -14.76 -14.32 7.56
C ARG A 240 -13.94 -15.08 8.61
N GLU A 241 -13.56 -16.32 8.32
CA GLU A 241 -12.78 -17.16 9.24
C GLU A 241 -11.47 -16.50 9.64
N ALA A 242 -10.70 -15.98 8.66
CA ALA A 242 -9.44 -15.31 8.91
C ALA A 242 -9.63 -14.00 9.71
N ALA A 243 -10.65 -13.20 9.41
CA ALA A 243 -10.98 -11.99 10.17
C ALA A 243 -11.35 -12.31 11.63
N GLN A 244 -12.14 -13.36 11.86
CA GLN A 244 -12.48 -13.83 13.22
C GLN A 244 -11.21 -14.25 13.99
N ARG A 245 -10.28 -14.96 13.35
CA ARG A 245 -9.00 -15.34 13.97
C ARG A 245 -8.14 -14.12 14.31
N SER A 246 -8.13 -13.11 13.47
CA SER A 246 -7.42 -11.86 13.75
C SER A 246 -8.02 -11.16 14.96
N LEU A 247 -9.35 -10.97 15.00
CA LEU A 247 -10.03 -10.30 16.11
C LEU A 247 -9.99 -11.10 17.41
N ALA A 248 -9.88 -12.43 17.35
CA ALA A 248 -9.66 -13.25 18.54
C ALA A 248 -8.31 -12.96 19.22
N LEU A 249 -7.32 -12.52 18.46
CA LEU A 249 -5.99 -12.15 18.96
C LEU A 249 -5.91 -10.67 19.37
N ASN A 250 -6.56 -9.79 18.62
CA ASN A 250 -6.66 -8.37 18.94
C ASN A 250 -7.95 -7.77 18.36
N ALA A 251 -8.89 -7.42 19.23
CA ALA A 251 -10.16 -6.77 18.90
C ALA A 251 -10.23 -5.32 19.41
N SER A 252 -9.11 -4.73 19.81
CA SER A 252 -9.08 -3.40 20.41
C SER A 252 -9.52 -2.33 19.44
N LEU A 253 -10.34 -1.40 19.91
CA LEU A 253 -10.71 -0.17 19.20
C LEU A 253 -10.48 1.03 20.11
N VAL A 254 -9.84 2.07 19.57
CA VAL A 254 -9.70 3.36 20.27
C VAL A 254 -11.08 4.02 20.37
N ASP A 255 -11.46 4.44 21.56
CA ASP A 255 -12.74 5.11 21.78
C ASP A 255 -12.62 6.62 21.54
N TYR A 256 -13.16 7.09 20.43
CA TYR A 256 -13.12 8.51 20.08
C TYR A 256 -14.01 9.37 21.02
N ASN A 257 -14.96 8.75 21.71
CA ASN A 257 -15.74 9.45 22.75
C ASN A 257 -14.85 9.83 23.93
N GLU A 258 -13.96 8.92 24.38
CA GLU A 258 -12.99 9.21 25.43
C GLU A 258 -12.02 10.31 25.00
N ILE A 259 -11.54 10.25 23.74
CA ILE A 259 -10.66 11.28 23.17
C ILE A 259 -11.35 12.64 23.15
N GLN A 260 -12.61 12.70 22.73
CA GLN A 260 -13.37 13.95 22.69
C GLN A 260 -13.58 14.52 24.09
N GLN A 261 -13.90 13.68 25.07
CA GLN A 261 -14.08 14.09 26.47
C GLN A 261 -12.78 14.60 27.11
N ALA A 262 -11.67 13.99 26.75
CA ALA A 262 -10.34 14.36 27.29
C ALA A 262 -9.74 15.60 26.64
N GLY A 263 -10.42 16.29 25.73
CA GLY A 263 -9.95 17.51 25.08
C GLY A 263 -9.70 17.39 23.57
N GLY A 264 -10.24 16.36 22.96
CA GLY A 264 -10.21 16.17 21.53
C GLY A 264 -8.87 15.71 20.99
N ILE A 265 -8.57 16.07 19.74
CA ILE A 265 -7.41 15.55 19.01
C ILE A 265 -6.06 15.78 19.71
N ALA A 266 -5.96 16.81 20.54
CA ALA A 266 -4.75 17.05 21.30
C ALA A 266 -4.42 15.89 22.26
N GLN A 267 -5.42 15.19 22.74
CA GLN A 267 -5.28 14.03 23.62
C GLN A 267 -5.00 12.73 22.83
N TYR A 268 -5.36 12.68 21.56
CA TYR A 268 -5.02 11.54 20.70
C TYR A 268 -3.51 11.33 20.60
N ARG A 269 -2.71 12.32 20.95
CA ARG A 269 -1.24 12.25 21.03
C ARG A 269 -0.71 11.19 22.00
N VAL A 270 -1.55 10.68 22.88
CA VAL A 270 -1.20 9.53 23.74
C VAL A 270 -0.94 8.29 22.91
N TYR A 271 -1.66 8.14 21.79
CA TYR A 271 -1.49 7.02 20.90
C TYR A 271 -0.45 7.35 19.85
N ASN A 272 0.59 6.58 19.82
CA ASN A 272 1.66 6.61 18.81
C ASN A 272 1.84 5.22 18.19
N GLU A 273 2.82 5.06 17.34
CA GLU A 273 3.12 3.80 16.68
C GLU A 273 3.32 2.61 17.64
N THR A 274 3.73 2.87 18.88
CA THR A 274 4.07 1.80 19.82
C THR A 274 2.95 1.43 20.78
N ASN A 275 1.97 2.32 20.97
CA ASN A 275 0.94 2.12 21.98
C ASN A 275 -0.50 2.29 21.47
N ASN A 276 -0.71 2.48 20.19
CA ASN A 276 -2.06 2.49 19.64
C ASN A 276 -2.62 1.07 19.58
N PRO A 277 -3.68 0.74 20.36
CA PRO A 277 -4.17 -0.61 20.47
C PRO A 277 -4.84 -1.13 19.19
N GLU A 278 -5.25 -0.26 18.27
CA GLU A 278 -5.83 -0.65 16.99
C GLU A 278 -4.80 -1.13 15.97
N VAL A 279 -3.55 -0.71 16.10
CA VAL A 279 -2.52 -1.00 15.10
C VAL A 279 -2.07 -2.45 15.25
N LEU A 280 -2.28 -3.24 14.21
CA LEU A 280 -1.86 -4.63 14.14
C LEU A 280 -0.42 -4.77 13.68
N SER A 281 0.00 -3.96 12.72
CA SER A 281 1.37 -3.84 12.30
C SER A 281 1.61 -2.41 11.79
N TYR A 282 2.80 -1.92 11.99
CA TYR A 282 3.15 -0.55 11.64
C TYR A 282 4.26 -0.54 10.60
N MET A 283 3.93 -0.19 9.38
CA MET A 283 4.87 -0.16 8.25
C MET A 283 5.17 1.26 7.76
N TRP A 284 5.12 2.23 8.67
CA TRP A 284 5.16 3.63 8.32
C TRP A 284 6.55 4.27 8.45
N LEU A 285 6.87 5.17 7.50
CA LEU A 285 8.00 6.09 7.56
C LEU A 285 7.52 7.54 7.67
N ALA A 286 8.33 8.38 8.28
CA ALA A 286 8.08 9.81 8.33
C ALA A 286 7.90 10.44 6.93
N SER A 287 8.56 9.89 5.92
CA SER A 287 8.47 10.35 4.53
C SER A 287 7.12 10.05 3.87
N CYS A 288 6.48 8.96 4.27
CA CYS A 288 5.14 8.62 3.73
C CYS A 288 4.06 9.51 4.24
N TRP A 289 4.13 9.77 5.50
CA TRP A 289 3.35 10.80 6.11
C TRP A 289 3.42 12.10 5.30
N THR A 290 4.62 12.53 4.94
CA THR A 290 4.82 13.73 4.15
C THR A 290 4.23 13.60 2.74
N ALA A 291 4.34 12.43 2.11
CA ALA A 291 3.82 12.19 0.76
C ALA A 291 2.30 12.12 0.72
N GLU A 292 1.66 11.37 1.61
CA GLU A 292 0.21 11.32 1.70
C GLU A 292 -0.39 12.63 2.17
N GLN A 293 0.19 13.22 3.19
CA GLN A 293 -0.15 14.55 3.61
C GLN A 293 -0.02 15.53 2.45
N ALA A 294 1.08 15.49 1.69
CA ALA A 294 1.28 16.34 0.53
C ALA A 294 0.21 16.12 -0.53
N THR A 295 -0.25 14.89 -0.74
CA THR A 295 -1.31 14.59 -1.70
C THR A 295 -2.63 15.24 -1.29
N TYR A 296 -3.09 14.93 -0.09
CA TYR A 296 -4.33 15.50 0.42
C TYR A 296 -4.22 17.00 0.71
N TYR A 297 -3.08 17.51 1.01
CA TYR A 297 -2.82 18.92 1.21
C TYR A 297 -2.63 19.72 -0.06
N ARG A 298 -1.82 19.19 -0.94
CA ARG A 298 -1.48 19.85 -2.18
C ARG A 298 -2.70 20.09 -3.06
N TYR A 299 -3.68 19.18 -2.96
CA TYR A 299 -4.87 19.22 -3.81
C TYR A 299 -6.10 19.77 -3.08
N GLY A 300 -6.02 20.06 -1.81
CA GLY A 300 -7.08 20.69 -1.04
C GLY A 300 -8.17 19.83 -0.48
N LEU A 301 -8.34 18.59 -0.91
CA LEU A 301 -8.05 17.33 -0.42
C LEU A 301 -9.21 16.42 -0.18
N ILE A 302 -10.25 16.81 0.53
CA ILE A 302 -11.41 16.00 0.80
C ILE A 302 -12.54 16.49 -0.08
N SER A 303 -13.22 15.57 -0.78
CA SER A 303 -14.34 15.94 -1.63
C SER A 303 -15.54 16.42 -0.80
N PRO A 304 -16.36 17.34 -1.34
CA PRO A 304 -17.59 17.74 -0.68
C PRO A 304 -18.54 16.56 -0.46
N GLU A 305 -18.51 15.60 -1.37
CA GLU A 305 -19.30 14.38 -1.25
C GLU A 305 -18.91 13.61 0.01
N LEU A 306 -17.61 13.33 0.21
CA LEU A 306 -17.14 12.63 1.39
C LEU A 306 -17.52 13.35 2.68
N VAL A 307 -17.34 14.67 2.72
CA VAL A 307 -17.74 15.48 3.89
C VAL A 307 -19.22 15.31 4.24
N SER A 308 -20.08 15.24 3.22
CA SER A 308 -21.54 15.10 3.41
C SER A 308 -21.97 13.73 3.97
N LEU A 309 -21.08 12.74 3.95
CA LEU A 309 -21.37 11.39 4.45
C LEU A 309 -21.29 11.27 5.97
N PHE A 310 -20.61 12.22 6.63
CA PHE A 310 -20.48 12.18 8.07
C PHE A 310 -21.77 12.68 8.75
N GLU A 311 -22.38 11.82 9.52
CA GLU A 311 -23.60 12.12 10.26
C GLU A 311 -23.35 12.99 11.50
N ALA A 312 -24.39 13.56 12.05
CA ALA A 312 -24.30 14.32 13.29
C ALA A 312 -23.74 13.43 14.41
N GLY A 313 -22.72 13.94 15.12
CA GLY A 313 -22.06 13.19 16.18
C GLY A 313 -20.93 12.26 15.70
N ASP A 314 -20.65 12.21 14.40
CA ASP A 314 -19.49 11.44 13.92
C ASP A 314 -18.20 12.12 14.35
N LEU A 315 -17.50 11.49 15.29
CA LEU A 315 -16.29 12.04 15.89
C LEU A 315 -15.09 12.02 14.94
N ARG A 316 -15.10 11.18 13.92
CA ARG A 316 -14.07 11.21 12.87
C ARG A 316 -14.07 12.58 12.19
N TYR A 317 -15.26 13.10 11.88
CA TYR A 317 -15.38 14.44 11.32
C TYR A 317 -14.93 15.51 12.32
N THR A 318 -15.46 15.46 13.53
CA THR A 318 -15.19 16.48 14.57
C THR A 318 -13.71 16.53 14.97
N LEU A 319 -13.06 15.37 15.08
CA LEU A 319 -11.67 15.27 15.51
C LEU A 319 -10.69 15.55 14.37
N PHE A 320 -10.99 15.09 13.14
CA PHE A 320 -9.98 15.06 12.07
C PHE A 320 -10.19 16.11 10.98
N PHE A 321 -11.33 16.77 10.93
CA PHE A 321 -11.61 17.77 9.90
C PHE A 321 -11.92 19.15 10.47
N ARG A 322 -11.63 20.17 9.70
CA ARG A 322 -12.08 21.53 9.96
C ARG A 322 -12.40 22.22 8.64
N GLN A 323 -13.35 23.13 8.68
CA GLN A 323 -13.61 24.04 7.59
C GLN A 323 -12.59 25.19 7.64
N THR A 324 -11.87 25.40 6.54
CA THR A 324 -10.87 26.47 6.43
C THR A 324 -11.36 27.66 5.62
N GLY A 325 -12.57 27.61 5.08
CA GLY A 325 -13.18 28.69 4.29
C GLY A 325 -14.61 28.38 3.94
N THR A 326 -15.22 29.28 3.15
CA THR A 326 -16.62 29.16 2.71
C THR A 326 -16.78 28.68 1.27
N THR A 327 -15.68 28.57 0.53
CA THR A 327 -15.68 28.13 -0.85
C THR A 327 -15.41 26.63 -0.94
N ILE A 328 -15.83 26.02 -2.03
CA ILE A 328 -15.65 24.59 -2.27
C ILE A 328 -14.17 24.15 -2.36
N THR A 329 -13.27 25.10 -2.63
CA THR A 329 -11.83 24.85 -2.66
C THR A 329 -11.18 24.84 -1.28
N ASN A 330 -11.92 25.27 -0.25
CA ASN A 330 -11.46 25.28 1.13
C ASN A 330 -12.18 24.21 1.93
N PHE A 331 -11.92 22.97 1.56
CA PHE A 331 -12.51 21.84 2.24
C PHE A 331 -11.99 21.68 3.65
N TYR A 332 -12.65 20.82 4.37
CA TYR A 332 -12.30 20.45 5.71
C TYR A 332 -10.94 19.79 5.73
N ASP A 333 -10.00 20.44 6.36
CA ASP A 333 -8.62 20.06 6.38
C ASP A 333 -8.01 20.45 7.72
N LYS A 334 -8.19 19.64 8.73
CA LYS A 334 -7.44 19.78 9.98
C LYS A 334 -5.98 19.41 9.80
N GLY A 335 -5.67 18.70 8.77
CA GLY A 335 -4.31 18.38 8.41
C GLY A 335 -3.51 19.63 8.06
N SER A 336 -4.06 20.62 7.34
CA SER A 336 -3.34 21.85 7.05
C SER A 336 -2.94 22.61 8.31
N GLY A 337 -3.74 22.49 9.31
CA GLY A 337 -3.37 23.01 10.62
C GLY A 337 -2.37 22.14 11.31
N ALA A 338 -1.92 21.10 10.67
CA ALA A 338 -0.94 20.20 11.25
C ALA A 338 -1.35 19.71 12.66
N ALA A 339 -2.54 20.06 13.08
CA ALA A 339 -2.99 19.77 14.42
C ALA A 339 -3.15 18.27 14.64
N ILE A 340 -3.39 17.56 13.54
CA ILE A 340 -3.55 16.11 13.58
C ILE A 340 -2.30 15.42 13.12
N TRP A 341 -1.74 15.97 12.07
CA TRP A 341 -0.82 15.23 11.23
C TRP A 341 0.60 15.70 11.36
N THR A 342 0.80 16.95 11.72
CA THR A 342 2.13 17.39 12.09
C THR A 342 2.21 17.39 13.59
N PRO A 343 2.93 16.44 14.11
CA PRO A 343 3.25 16.52 15.51
C PRO A 343 4.05 17.79 15.76
N ALA A 344 3.60 18.60 16.68
CA ALA A 344 4.41 19.67 17.23
C ALA A 344 5.70 19.13 17.83
N THR A 345 5.80 17.83 17.97
CA THR A 345 6.98 17.09 18.41
C THR A 345 7.11 15.80 17.60
N THR A 346 8.33 15.36 17.33
CA THR A 346 8.65 14.12 16.62
C THR A 346 8.07 12.84 17.23
N THR A 347 7.54 12.94 18.46
CA THR A 347 6.97 11.82 19.21
C THR A 347 5.45 11.66 19.07
N ALA A 348 4.73 12.68 18.57
CA ALA A 348 3.28 12.61 18.46
C ALA A 348 2.87 12.28 17.02
N ARG A 349 3.17 11.09 16.56
CA ARG A 349 2.77 10.59 15.24
C ARG A 349 1.49 9.80 15.37
N PHE A 350 0.53 10.17 14.54
CA PHE A 350 -0.75 9.53 14.60
C PHE A 350 -0.86 8.44 13.62
N THR A 351 -1.55 7.46 14.01
CA THR A 351 -1.80 6.23 13.31
C THR A 351 -3.20 6.16 12.71
N TYR A 352 -3.86 7.30 12.53
CA TYR A 352 -5.07 7.31 11.73
C TYR A 352 -4.78 6.82 10.30
N MET A 353 -3.60 7.12 9.82
CA MET A 353 -3.07 6.65 8.54
C MET A 353 -1.99 5.59 8.75
N ALA A 354 -2.21 4.64 9.64
CA ALA A 354 -1.25 3.57 9.81
C ALA A 354 -1.05 2.85 8.47
N VAL A 355 0.14 2.98 7.93
CA VAL A 355 0.58 2.07 6.89
C VAL A 355 0.84 0.74 7.56
N GLY A 356 0.09 -0.23 7.18
CA GLY A 356 -0.12 -1.47 7.87
C GLY A 356 -1.61 -1.73 7.93
N MET A 357 -2.10 -2.26 9.02
CA MET A 357 -3.51 -2.52 9.18
C MET A 357 -3.96 -2.21 10.59
N ARG A 358 -5.18 -1.70 10.70
CA ARG A 358 -5.85 -1.48 11.99
C ARG A 358 -6.99 -2.48 12.19
N THR A 359 -7.29 -2.79 13.44
CA THR A 359 -8.43 -3.65 13.80
C THR A 359 -9.74 -3.15 13.23
N ALA A 360 -9.94 -1.83 13.13
CA ALA A 360 -11.13 -1.22 12.52
C ALA A 360 -11.37 -1.73 11.08
N GLU A 361 -10.31 -1.94 10.29
CA GLU A 361 -10.43 -2.53 8.94
C GLU A 361 -10.89 -3.99 9.00
N VAL A 362 -10.39 -4.75 9.98
CA VAL A 362 -10.77 -6.16 10.17
C VAL A 362 -12.25 -6.28 10.55
N TYR A 363 -12.76 -5.39 11.42
CA TYR A 363 -14.20 -5.32 11.73
C TYR A 363 -15.05 -5.11 10.47
N LEU A 364 -14.61 -4.21 9.59
CA LEU A 364 -15.34 -3.90 8.36
C LEU A 364 -15.20 -5.01 7.30
N THR A 365 -14.05 -5.67 7.24
CA THR A 365 -13.85 -6.86 6.40
C THR A 365 -14.73 -8.02 6.85
N LEU A 366 -14.81 -8.23 8.16
CA LEU A 366 -15.67 -9.26 8.75
C LEU A 366 -17.15 -8.97 8.52
N ALA A 367 -17.57 -7.71 8.69
CA ALA A 367 -18.93 -7.29 8.41
C ALA A 367 -19.32 -7.51 6.94
N GLU A 368 -18.42 -7.16 6.00
CA GLU A 368 -18.65 -7.41 4.57
C GLU A 368 -18.75 -8.90 4.27
N ALA A 369 -17.86 -9.73 4.83
CA ALA A 369 -17.91 -11.17 4.63
C ALA A 369 -19.24 -11.78 5.10
N TYR A 370 -19.73 -11.40 6.30
CA TYR A 370 -21.04 -11.82 6.78
C TYR A 370 -22.20 -11.37 5.87
N ALA A 371 -22.17 -10.10 5.42
CA ALA A 371 -23.20 -9.59 4.53
C ALA A 371 -23.22 -10.36 3.19
N ARG A 372 -22.05 -10.70 2.66
CA ARG A 372 -21.90 -11.49 1.43
C ARG A 372 -22.43 -12.92 1.57
N GLU A 373 -22.34 -13.50 2.77
CA GLU A 373 -22.91 -14.81 3.09
C GLU A 373 -24.40 -14.76 3.50
N GLY A 374 -25.02 -13.56 3.55
CA GLY A 374 -26.42 -13.35 3.89
C GLY A 374 -26.70 -13.25 5.39
N ASP A 375 -25.70 -13.26 6.25
CA ASP A 375 -25.84 -13.06 7.69
C ASP A 375 -25.83 -11.57 8.03
N LEU A 376 -26.94 -10.90 7.73
CA LEU A 376 -27.08 -9.45 7.90
C LEU A 376 -27.06 -9.02 9.35
N ALA A 377 -27.45 -9.89 10.27
CA ALA A 377 -27.44 -9.61 11.70
C ALA A 377 -26.01 -9.48 12.24
N ASN A 378 -25.16 -10.44 11.94
CA ASN A 378 -23.74 -10.35 12.30
C ASN A 378 -23.02 -9.24 11.54
N ALA A 379 -23.34 -9.00 10.29
CA ALA A 379 -22.81 -7.87 9.54
C ALA A 379 -23.08 -6.54 10.26
N ALA A 380 -24.34 -6.27 10.64
CA ALA A 380 -24.73 -5.09 11.39
C ALA A 380 -24.06 -5.04 12.77
N HIS A 381 -23.93 -6.18 13.45
CA HIS A 381 -23.27 -6.26 14.75
C HIS A 381 -21.83 -5.74 14.70
N TYR A 382 -21.00 -6.23 13.77
CA TYR A 382 -19.60 -5.82 13.68
C TYR A 382 -19.42 -4.36 13.23
N VAL A 383 -20.27 -3.87 12.34
CA VAL A 383 -20.30 -2.43 12.01
C VAL A 383 -20.64 -1.60 13.25
N ASN A 384 -21.62 -2.04 14.03
CA ASN A 384 -22.09 -1.30 15.22
C ASN A 384 -21.04 -1.28 16.33
N LEU A 385 -20.27 -2.35 16.53
CA LEU A 385 -19.13 -2.34 17.46
C LEU A 385 -18.12 -1.23 17.14
N LEU A 386 -17.81 -1.05 15.86
CA LEU A 386 -16.93 0.04 15.41
C LEU A 386 -17.62 1.41 15.61
N ARG A 387 -18.87 1.55 15.18
CA ARG A 387 -19.61 2.82 15.22
C ARG A 387 -19.80 3.33 16.65
N GLN A 388 -20.00 2.45 17.63
CA GLN A 388 -20.06 2.80 19.04
C GLN A 388 -18.80 3.51 19.55
N LYS A 389 -17.66 3.25 18.92
CA LYS A 389 -16.37 3.90 19.20
C LYS A 389 -16.11 5.15 18.36
N ARG A 390 -16.99 5.47 17.44
CA ARG A 390 -16.84 6.57 16.47
C ARG A 390 -17.93 7.61 16.54
N ILE A 391 -19.12 7.25 16.98
CA ILE A 391 -20.31 8.13 17.00
C ILE A 391 -20.67 8.48 18.44
N SER A 392 -20.89 9.77 18.71
CA SER A 392 -21.34 10.26 20.01
C SER A 392 -22.87 10.33 20.09
N GLY A 393 -23.39 10.41 21.32
CA GLY A 393 -24.81 10.78 21.56
C GLY A 393 -25.84 9.69 21.27
N GLY A 394 -25.49 8.41 21.28
CA GLY A 394 -26.42 7.29 21.21
C GLY A 394 -26.94 6.96 19.80
N GLY A 395 -26.52 7.68 18.77
CA GLY A 395 -26.88 7.43 17.35
C GLY A 395 -26.01 6.40 16.64
N ALA A 396 -25.21 5.64 17.39
CA ALA A 396 -24.20 4.77 16.80
C ALA A 396 -24.78 3.54 16.08
N ASN A 397 -25.83 2.93 16.61
CA ASN A 397 -26.31 1.65 16.12
C ASN A 397 -27.17 1.78 14.87
N LEU A 398 -26.75 1.12 13.81
CA LEU A 398 -27.58 0.87 12.63
C LEU A 398 -28.55 -0.28 12.92
N ALA A 399 -29.75 -0.20 12.39
CA ALA A 399 -30.66 -1.34 12.32
C ALA A 399 -30.11 -2.39 11.35
N VAL A 400 -30.49 -3.64 11.53
CA VAL A 400 -30.22 -4.68 10.54
C VAL A 400 -30.97 -4.32 9.26
N ALA A 401 -30.26 -4.21 8.15
CA ALA A 401 -30.85 -3.91 6.86
C ALA A 401 -31.78 -5.05 6.39
N ALA A 402 -32.79 -4.71 5.58
CA ALA A 402 -33.74 -5.69 5.08
C ALA A 402 -33.15 -6.57 3.97
N THR A 403 -32.18 -6.05 3.24
CA THR A 403 -31.55 -6.74 2.10
C THR A 403 -30.02 -6.74 2.22
N GLN A 404 -29.39 -7.71 1.53
CA GLN A 404 -27.94 -7.76 1.42
C GLN A 404 -27.38 -6.47 0.80
N LYS A 405 -28.05 -5.97 -0.23
CA LYS A 405 -27.61 -4.73 -0.91
C LYS A 405 -27.59 -3.56 0.06
N GLU A 406 -28.66 -3.34 0.80
CA GLU A 406 -28.73 -2.24 1.78
C GLU A 406 -27.64 -2.40 2.87
N MET A 407 -27.41 -3.63 3.35
CA MET A 407 -26.34 -3.87 4.34
C MET A 407 -24.96 -3.60 3.76
N MET A 408 -24.72 -4.00 2.54
CA MET A 408 -23.46 -3.71 1.82
C MET A 408 -23.28 -2.21 1.60
N ASP A 409 -24.32 -1.47 1.23
CA ASP A 409 -24.25 -0.01 1.07
C ASP A 409 -23.82 0.66 2.40
N LEU A 410 -24.37 0.21 3.53
CA LEU A 410 -23.98 0.70 4.85
C LEU A 410 -22.52 0.36 5.19
N ILE A 411 -22.06 -0.85 4.88
CA ILE A 411 -20.67 -1.27 5.11
C ILE A 411 -19.72 -0.47 4.23
N ILE A 412 -20.01 -0.32 2.95
CA ILE A 412 -19.21 0.46 2.00
C ILE A 412 -19.10 1.93 2.47
N LEU A 413 -20.20 2.50 2.94
CA LEU A 413 -20.22 3.83 3.51
C LEU A 413 -19.33 3.94 4.75
N GLU A 414 -19.42 2.97 5.65
CA GLU A 414 -18.63 2.97 6.88
C GLU A 414 -17.14 2.74 6.60
N ARG A 415 -16.80 1.84 5.65
CA ARG A 415 -15.42 1.66 5.16
C ARG A 415 -14.86 2.96 4.62
N ARG A 416 -15.63 3.68 3.79
CA ARG A 416 -15.23 4.96 3.20
C ARG A 416 -14.94 6.02 4.27
N LYS A 417 -15.73 6.08 5.35
CA LYS A 417 -15.51 7.02 6.47
C LYS A 417 -14.35 6.63 7.38
N GLU A 418 -14.14 5.34 7.59
CA GLU A 418 -13.14 4.82 8.53
C GLU A 418 -11.75 4.67 7.90
N LEU A 419 -11.69 4.23 6.65
CA LEU A 419 -10.44 3.90 5.96
C LEU A 419 -10.02 5.02 4.99
N LEU A 420 -10.06 6.24 5.48
CA LEU A 420 -9.61 7.40 4.72
C LEU A 420 -8.12 7.31 4.43
N PHE A 421 -7.73 7.84 3.27
CA PHE A 421 -6.35 7.94 2.84
C PHE A 421 -5.75 6.59 2.37
N GLY A 422 -4.55 6.63 1.85
CA GLY A 422 -3.90 5.45 1.31
C GLY A 422 -4.60 4.87 0.08
N PHE A 423 -4.59 3.56 0.00
CA PHE A 423 -5.08 2.81 -1.17
C PHE A 423 -6.55 2.35 -1.04
N HIS A 424 -7.12 2.39 0.15
CA HIS A 424 -8.37 1.68 0.47
C HIS A 424 -9.51 2.03 -0.46
N ARG A 425 -9.82 3.32 -0.64
CA ARG A 425 -10.95 3.71 -1.50
C ARG A 425 -10.72 3.36 -2.96
N PHE A 426 -9.51 3.53 -3.46
CA PHE A 426 -9.18 3.19 -4.86
C PHE A 426 -9.33 1.69 -5.11
N PHE A 427 -8.82 0.85 -4.20
CA PHE A 427 -8.95 -0.61 -4.33
C PHE A 427 -10.39 -1.08 -4.12
N ASP A 428 -11.13 -0.49 -3.19
CA ASP A 428 -12.55 -0.79 -2.99
C ASP A 428 -13.38 -0.43 -4.24
N LEU A 429 -13.14 0.72 -4.86
CA LEU A 429 -13.80 1.08 -6.12
C LEU A 429 -13.52 0.04 -7.22
N LYS A 430 -12.26 -0.34 -7.41
CA LYS A 430 -11.90 -1.35 -8.42
C LYS A 430 -12.65 -2.66 -8.26
N ARG A 431 -12.65 -3.23 -7.05
CA ARG A 431 -13.28 -4.54 -6.81
C ARG A 431 -14.81 -4.47 -6.82
N LEU A 432 -15.40 -3.37 -6.32
CA LEU A 432 -16.85 -3.18 -6.27
C LEU A 432 -17.43 -2.83 -7.65
N ASN A 433 -16.67 -2.18 -8.50
CA ASN A 433 -17.07 -1.88 -9.87
C ASN A 433 -17.31 -3.12 -10.76
N LEU A 434 -16.84 -4.29 -10.32
CA LEU A 434 -17.18 -5.57 -10.98
C LEU A 434 -18.65 -6.00 -10.74
N GLU A 435 -19.34 -5.36 -9.81
CA GLU A 435 -20.70 -5.72 -9.40
C GLU A 435 -21.64 -4.56 -9.75
N PRO A 436 -22.56 -4.74 -10.71
CA PRO A 436 -23.41 -3.66 -11.19
C PRO A 436 -24.18 -2.92 -10.08
N GLU A 437 -24.53 -3.62 -9.00
CA GLU A 437 -25.27 -3.06 -7.87
C GLU A 437 -24.44 -2.15 -6.94
N TYR A 438 -23.11 -2.24 -7.02
CA TYR A 438 -22.18 -1.42 -6.23
C TYR A 438 -21.26 -0.57 -7.11
N ALA A 439 -21.33 -0.75 -8.42
CA ALA A 439 -20.53 -0.02 -9.38
C ALA A 439 -20.81 1.49 -9.31
N LYS A 440 -19.75 2.29 -9.30
CA LYS A 440 -19.87 3.73 -9.15
C LYS A 440 -19.23 4.50 -10.28
N THR A 441 -20.02 5.34 -10.95
CA THR A 441 -19.52 6.40 -11.82
C THR A 441 -19.20 7.63 -10.98
N ILE A 442 -17.97 8.13 -11.10
CA ILE A 442 -17.54 9.36 -10.42
C ILE A 442 -17.61 10.52 -11.41
N THR A 443 -18.26 11.60 -11.00
CA THR A 443 -18.38 12.81 -11.81
C THR A 443 -17.80 14.00 -11.06
N ARG A 444 -16.99 14.81 -11.75
CA ARG A 444 -16.44 16.07 -11.24
C ARG A 444 -16.84 17.23 -12.15
N HIS A 445 -17.32 18.28 -11.54
CA HIS A 445 -17.56 19.56 -12.21
C HIS A 445 -16.42 20.52 -11.82
N PHE A 446 -15.56 20.86 -12.78
CA PHE A 446 -14.35 21.61 -12.49
C PHE A 446 -14.00 22.55 -13.67
N PRO A 447 -13.52 23.78 -13.44
CA PRO A 447 -13.37 24.45 -12.14
C PRO A 447 -14.71 24.87 -11.53
N VAL A 448 -14.74 25.16 -10.21
CA VAL A 448 -15.96 25.48 -9.49
C VAL A 448 -16.07 26.97 -9.19
N VAL A 449 -14.96 27.59 -8.80
CA VAL A 449 -14.95 29.00 -8.33
C VAL A 449 -14.34 30.00 -9.31
N THR A 450 -13.53 29.54 -10.27
CA THR A 450 -13.00 30.49 -11.27
C THR A 450 -14.04 30.80 -12.36
N THR A 451 -14.09 32.06 -12.75
CA THR A 451 -14.96 32.53 -13.86
C THR A 451 -14.21 32.72 -15.18
N THR A 452 -12.88 32.50 -15.17
CA THR A 452 -12.01 32.73 -16.33
C THR A 452 -11.95 31.53 -17.29
N VAL A 453 -12.25 30.33 -16.77
CA VAL A 453 -12.29 29.10 -17.55
C VAL A 453 -13.66 28.45 -17.40
N PRO A 454 -14.32 28.03 -18.52
CA PRO A 454 -15.60 27.35 -18.45
C PRO A 454 -15.53 26.06 -17.63
N GLN A 455 -16.52 25.84 -16.79
CA GLN A 455 -16.67 24.59 -16.07
C GLN A 455 -16.85 23.42 -17.05
N GLN A 456 -16.14 22.35 -16.81
CA GLN A 456 -16.24 21.09 -17.53
C GLN A 456 -16.70 19.97 -16.60
N THR A 457 -17.25 18.91 -17.20
CA THR A 457 -17.65 17.71 -16.49
C THR A 457 -16.71 16.57 -16.86
N TYR A 458 -16.05 16.01 -15.86
CA TYR A 458 -15.15 14.87 -15.99
C TYR A 458 -15.80 13.64 -15.36
N THR A 459 -15.70 12.49 -16.03
CA THR A 459 -16.39 11.27 -15.61
C THR A 459 -15.43 10.08 -15.61
N LEU A 460 -15.35 9.39 -14.48
CA LEU A 460 -14.66 8.12 -14.33
C LEU A 460 -15.70 7.00 -14.26
N ARG A 461 -15.76 6.17 -15.29
CA ARG A 461 -16.69 5.06 -15.38
C ARG A 461 -16.15 3.85 -14.60
N PRO A 462 -17.02 2.91 -14.15
CA PRO A 462 -16.61 1.69 -13.46
C PRO A 462 -15.61 0.82 -14.24
N ASP A 463 -15.73 0.80 -15.57
CA ASP A 463 -14.90 0.03 -16.51
C ASP A 463 -13.66 0.80 -17.00
N SER A 464 -13.37 1.96 -16.43
CA SER A 464 -12.26 2.80 -16.88
C SER A 464 -10.91 2.12 -16.70
N ARG A 465 -10.08 2.17 -17.76
CA ARG A 465 -8.69 1.71 -17.70
C ARG A 465 -7.82 2.52 -16.72
N LEU A 466 -8.29 3.66 -16.26
CA LEU A 466 -7.58 4.47 -15.26
C LEU A 466 -7.44 3.76 -13.92
N TYR A 467 -8.30 2.79 -13.61
CA TYR A 467 -8.16 1.94 -12.43
C TYR A 467 -6.97 0.97 -12.48
N ILE A 468 -6.29 0.87 -13.61
CA ILE A 468 -5.04 0.12 -13.74
C ILE A 468 -3.91 1.15 -13.86
N ILE A 469 -3.04 1.24 -12.85
CA ILE A 469 -1.84 2.08 -12.95
C ILE A 469 -0.87 1.38 -13.90
N PRO A 470 -0.38 2.04 -14.95
CA PRO A 470 0.52 1.38 -15.90
C PRO A 470 1.88 1.09 -15.27
N PHE A 471 2.52 0.02 -15.70
CA PHE A 471 3.94 -0.21 -15.37
C PHE A 471 4.80 0.94 -15.90
N PRO A 472 5.76 1.43 -15.12
CA PRO A 472 6.60 2.54 -15.54
C PRO A 472 7.48 2.14 -16.73
N HIS A 473 7.74 3.10 -17.61
CA HIS A 473 8.56 2.91 -18.80
C HIS A 473 9.93 2.34 -18.44
N SER A 474 10.58 2.86 -17.38
CA SER A 474 11.88 2.40 -16.90
C SER A 474 11.94 0.91 -16.53
N ALA A 475 10.85 0.35 -16.00
CA ALA A 475 10.76 -1.06 -15.66
C ALA A 475 10.57 -1.91 -16.93
N ARG A 476 9.75 -1.45 -17.86
CA ARG A 476 9.49 -2.13 -19.14
C ARG A 476 10.71 -2.18 -20.05
N ASP A 477 11.52 -1.13 -20.07
CA ASP A 477 12.77 -1.10 -20.81
C ASP A 477 13.78 -2.13 -20.33
N LYS A 478 13.79 -2.40 -19.01
CA LYS A 478 14.66 -3.40 -18.39
C LYS A 478 14.10 -4.83 -18.47
N ASN A 479 12.79 -4.96 -18.55
CA ASN A 479 12.13 -6.26 -18.65
C ASN A 479 11.12 -6.29 -19.82
N PRO A 480 11.53 -6.79 -21.00
CA PRO A 480 10.65 -6.84 -22.17
C PRO A 480 9.45 -7.79 -22.02
N ASN A 481 9.44 -8.63 -20.98
CA ASN A 481 8.29 -9.49 -20.67
C ASN A 481 7.17 -8.74 -19.91
N LEU A 482 7.40 -7.48 -19.50
CA LEU A 482 6.46 -6.67 -18.77
C LEU A 482 5.59 -5.84 -19.71
N THR A 483 4.60 -6.48 -20.35
CA THR A 483 3.59 -5.83 -21.20
C THR A 483 2.57 -5.07 -20.34
N LEU A 484 1.89 -4.06 -20.90
CA LEU A 484 0.88 -3.28 -20.19
C LEU A 484 -0.42 -4.07 -20.00
N ASN A 485 -0.95 -4.08 -18.79
CA ASN A 485 -2.25 -4.69 -18.47
C ASN A 485 -3.45 -3.83 -18.93
N THR A 486 -3.21 -2.60 -19.39
CA THR A 486 -4.24 -1.74 -19.99
C THR A 486 -4.54 -2.07 -21.43
N ASP A 487 -3.70 -2.87 -22.06
CA ASP A 487 -3.77 -3.22 -23.48
C ASP A 487 -4.22 -4.68 -23.68
N GLU A 488 -4.50 -5.42 -22.60
CA GLU A 488 -4.88 -6.83 -22.57
C GLU A 488 -6.35 -7.05 -22.18
#